data_9a1919830124be2c133a91bdf285fabd
#
_entry.id   9a1919830124be2c133a91bdf285fabd
#
_cell.length_a   1.000
_cell.length_b   1.000
_cell.length_c   1.000
_cell.angle_alpha   90.00
_cell.angle_beta   90.00
_cell.angle_gamma   90.00
#
_symmetry.space_group_name_H-M   'P 1'
#
loop_
_entity.id
_entity.type
_entity.pdbx_description
1 polymer ?
#
loop_
_entity_poly.entity_id
_entity_poly.type
_entity_poly.pdbx_seq_one_letter_code
_entity_poly.pdbx_strand_id
1 'polypeptide(L)'
;TGEKITNPRHERRDRARLAKAQRVLARKEKGSRNRAKARLKVAKIHGRIADRRRDYLHKLSTRLVRENQVIAIEDLSVRNMVKNRSLSRAISDAGWSEFRSMLEYKADWYGRRVVAVDRFFPSSKTCSVCGVIASTMPLDVREWTCRCGAVHDRDVDAARKILARG
;
A
#
# COMPACT_ATOMS: atom_id res chain seq x y z
N THR A 1 11.05 -5.96 14.01
CA THR A 1 11.30 -7.35 13.57
C THR A 1 11.87 -7.43 12.16
N GLY A 2 11.64 -6.47 11.28
CA GLY A 2 12.05 -6.51 9.86
C GLY A 2 11.18 -7.41 8.97
N GLU A 3 10.02 -7.88 9.45
CA GLU A 3 9.08 -8.65 8.64
C GLU A 3 8.60 -7.83 7.44
N LYS A 4 8.76 -8.37 6.23
CA LYS A 4 8.24 -7.78 4.99
C LYS A 4 6.88 -8.37 4.66
N ILE A 5 5.84 -7.55 4.70
CA ILE A 5 4.49 -7.95 4.35
C ILE A 5 4.27 -7.74 2.85
N THR A 6 4.05 -8.84 2.13
CA THR A 6 3.86 -8.80 0.68
C THR A 6 2.46 -8.34 0.29
N ASN A 7 2.36 -7.54 -0.78
CA ASN A 7 1.07 -7.16 -1.36
C ASN A 7 0.45 -8.37 -2.11
N PRO A 8 -0.74 -8.84 -1.75
CA PRO A 8 -1.42 -9.98 -2.39
C PRO A 8 -1.82 -9.73 -3.85
N ARG A 9 -1.79 -8.48 -4.32
CA ARG A 9 -2.12 -8.06 -5.70
C ARG A 9 -3.48 -8.58 -6.16
N HIS A 10 -4.52 -8.27 -5.41
CA HIS A 10 -5.89 -8.79 -5.61
C HIS A 10 -6.45 -8.52 -7.02
N GLU A 11 -6.20 -7.33 -7.59
CA GLU A 11 -6.62 -6.97 -8.94
C GLU A 11 -5.92 -7.85 -10.00
N ARG A 12 -4.62 -8.10 -9.84
CA ARG A 12 -3.84 -8.89 -10.79
C ARG A 12 -4.42 -10.30 -10.99
N ARG A 13 -4.94 -10.90 -9.94
CA ARG A 13 -5.57 -12.23 -9.96
C ARG A 13 -6.79 -12.30 -10.87
N ASP A 14 -7.60 -11.24 -10.92
CA ASP A 14 -8.84 -11.19 -11.71
C ASP A 14 -8.72 -10.35 -13.00
N ARG A 15 -7.53 -9.82 -13.32
CA ARG A 15 -7.32 -8.89 -14.43
C ARG A 15 -7.81 -9.43 -15.77
N ALA A 16 -7.46 -10.64 -16.14
CA ALA A 16 -7.87 -11.25 -17.40
C ALA A 16 -9.39 -11.42 -17.47
N ARG A 17 -10.01 -11.84 -16.37
CA ARG A 17 -11.47 -12.00 -16.23
C ARG A 17 -12.19 -10.66 -16.35
N LEU A 18 -11.67 -9.64 -15.69
CA LEU A 18 -12.20 -8.27 -15.73
C LEU A 18 -12.12 -7.70 -17.15
N ALA A 19 -10.96 -7.81 -17.81
CA ALA A 19 -10.76 -7.34 -19.17
C ALA A 19 -11.72 -8.03 -20.16
N LYS A 20 -11.93 -9.35 -20.02
CA LYS A 20 -12.93 -10.10 -20.82
C LYS A 20 -14.35 -9.57 -20.60
N ALA A 21 -14.75 -9.37 -19.35
CA ALA A 21 -16.08 -8.85 -19.03
C ALA A 21 -16.28 -7.41 -19.54
N GLN A 22 -15.27 -6.56 -19.43
CA GLN A 22 -15.31 -5.18 -19.95
C GLN A 22 -15.42 -5.15 -21.48
N ARG A 23 -14.69 -6.00 -22.22
CA ARG A 23 -14.84 -6.13 -23.68
C ARG A 23 -16.25 -6.56 -24.08
N VAL A 24 -16.83 -7.51 -23.35
CA VAL A 24 -18.23 -7.92 -23.58
C VAL A 24 -19.19 -6.76 -23.34
N LEU A 25 -19.00 -6.01 -22.26
CA LEU A 25 -19.83 -4.82 -21.94
C LEU A 25 -19.70 -3.74 -23.04
N ALA A 26 -18.49 -3.46 -23.52
CA ALA A 26 -18.24 -2.45 -24.54
C ALA A 26 -18.97 -2.75 -25.87
N ARG A 27 -19.13 -4.03 -26.21
CA ARG A 27 -19.82 -4.46 -27.45
C ARG A 27 -21.34 -4.48 -27.37
N LYS A 28 -21.92 -4.21 -26.17
CA LYS A 28 -23.38 -4.23 -26.01
C LYS A 28 -23.97 -2.85 -26.26
N GLU A 29 -25.12 -2.82 -26.93
CA GLU A 29 -25.88 -1.60 -27.22
C GLU A 29 -26.25 -0.85 -25.96
N LYS A 30 -26.09 0.49 -25.97
CA LYS A 30 -26.44 1.37 -24.87
C LYS A 30 -27.92 1.29 -24.58
N GLY A 31 -28.33 1.21 -23.32
CA GLY A 31 -29.72 1.08 -22.89
C GLY A 31 -30.31 -0.33 -22.94
N SER A 32 -29.66 -1.30 -23.63
CA SER A 32 -30.21 -2.66 -23.73
C SER A 32 -30.15 -3.44 -22.40
N ARG A 33 -31.10 -4.35 -22.19
CA ARG A 33 -31.12 -5.29 -21.06
C ARG A 33 -29.82 -6.15 -21.01
N ASN A 34 -29.30 -6.51 -22.19
CA ASN A 34 -28.05 -7.28 -22.27
C ASN A 34 -26.82 -6.45 -21.78
N ARG A 35 -26.82 -5.14 -22.02
CA ARG A 35 -25.78 -4.26 -21.46
C ARG A 35 -25.90 -4.15 -19.95
N ALA A 36 -27.12 -4.06 -19.41
CA ALA A 36 -27.34 -4.04 -17.97
C ALA A 36 -26.81 -5.31 -17.31
N LYS A 37 -27.10 -6.50 -17.88
CA LYS A 37 -26.55 -7.79 -17.40
C LYS A 37 -25.02 -7.81 -17.47
N ALA A 38 -24.42 -7.32 -18.55
CA ALA A 38 -22.96 -7.26 -18.69
C ALA A 38 -22.33 -6.29 -17.68
N ARG A 39 -22.95 -5.12 -17.44
CA ARG A 39 -22.53 -4.16 -16.40
C ARG A 39 -22.52 -4.80 -15.01
N LEU A 40 -23.56 -5.57 -14.68
CA LEU A 40 -23.63 -6.27 -13.41
C LEU A 40 -22.50 -7.31 -13.27
N LYS A 41 -22.11 -8.03 -14.33
CA LYS A 41 -20.97 -8.95 -14.31
C LYS A 41 -19.67 -8.22 -14.02
N VAL A 42 -19.42 -7.07 -14.64
CA VAL A 42 -18.24 -6.23 -14.38
C VAL A 42 -18.25 -5.76 -12.92
N ALA A 43 -19.39 -5.23 -12.43
CA ALA A 43 -19.53 -4.78 -11.05
C ALA A 43 -19.25 -5.90 -10.03
N LYS A 44 -19.75 -7.12 -10.26
CA LYS A 44 -19.49 -8.28 -9.39
C LYS A 44 -17.99 -8.65 -9.32
N ILE A 45 -17.24 -8.49 -10.43
CA ILE A 45 -15.79 -8.75 -10.41
C ILE A 45 -15.07 -7.67 -9.60
N HIS A 46 -15.41 -6.39 -9.80
CA HIS A 46 -14.85 -5.30 -9.00
C HIS A 46 -15.20 -5.47 -7.51
N GLY A 47 -16.44 -5.82 -7.18
CA GLY A 47 -16.85 -6.09 -5.80
C GLY A 47 -15.97 -7.16 -5.14
N ARG A 48 -15.79 -8.31 -5.78
CA ARG A 48 -14.92 -9.38 -5.25
C ARG A 48 -13.47 -8.94 -5.02
N ILE A 49 -12.92 -8.09 -5.90
CA ILE A 49 -11.56 -7.55 -5.74
C ILE A 49 -11.52 -6.65 -4.51
N ALA A 50 -12.51 -5.75 -4.39
CA ALA A 50 -12.62 -4.82 -3.25
C ALA A 50 -12.82 -5.58 -1.92
N ASP A 51 -13.72 -6.57 -1.89
CA ASP A 51 -14.01 -7.36 -0.68
C ASP A 51 -12.77 -8.12 -0.19
N ARG A 52 -12.05 -8.79 -1.11
CA ARG A 52 -10.81 -9.49 -0.76
C ARG A 52 -9.72 -8.55 -0.24
N ARG A 53 -9.57 -7.37 -0.87
CA ARG A 53 -8.63 -6.36 -0.39
C ARG A 53 -9.02 -5.89 1.01
N ARG A 54 -10.27 -5.55 1.21
CA ARG A 54 -10.79 -5.08 2.50
C ARG A 54 -10.62 -6.14 3.61
N ASP A 55 -10.97 -7.39 3.35
CA ASP A 55 -10.76 -8.50 4.30
C ASP A 55 -9.28 -8.63 4.70
N TYR A 56 -8.39 -8.59 3.70
CA TYR A 56 -6.95 -8.62 3.97
C TYR A 56 -6.47 -7.44 4.81
N LEU A 57 -6.89 -6.21 4.47
CA LEU A 57 -6.51 -5.01 5.22
C LEU A 57 -7.09 -5.02 6.64
N HIS A 58 -8.31 -5.53 6.82
CA HIS A 58 -8.90 -5.71 8.14
C HIS A 58 -8.10 -6.68 9.01
N LYS A 59 -7.70 -7.83 8.47
CA LYS A 59 -6.90 -8.83 9.18
C LYS A 59 -5.53 -8.28 9.54
N LEU A 60 -4.85 -7.65 8.58
CA LEU A 60 -3.53 -7.08 8.77
C LEU A 60 -3.53 -5.95 9.81
N SER A 61 -4.45 -4.97 9.68
CA SER A 61 -4.53 -3.86 10.62
C SER A 61 -4.91 -4.32 12.03
N THR A 62 -5.78 -5.34 12.18
CA THR A 62 -6.11 -5.91 13.48
C THR A 62 -4.90 -6.60 14.11
N ARG A 63 -4.13 -7.37 13.34
CA ARG A 63 -2.89 -7.99 13.82
C ARG A 63 -1.92 -6.94 14.34
N LEU A 64 -1.62 -5.91 13.53
CA LEU A 64 -0.66 -4.87 13.91
C LEU A 64 -1.07 -4.10 15.17
N VAL A 65 -2.35 -3.76 15.29
CA VAL A 65 -2.87 -3.03 16.47
C VAL A 65 -2.85 -3.90 17.73
N ARG A 66 -3.08 -5.22 17.62
CA ARG A 66 -2.99 -6.13 18.77
C ARG A 66 -1.56 -6.36 19.25
N GLU A 67 -0.62 -6.45 18.32
CA GLU A 67 0.78 -6.80 18.60
C GLU A 67 1.64 -5.60 19.02
N ASN A 68 1.18 -4.35 18.81
CA ASN A 68 1.99 -3.16 19.04
C ASN A 68 1.23 -2.08 19.83
N GLN A 69 1.89 -1.41 20.77
CA GLN A 69 1.37 -0.24 21.49
C GLN A 69 1.46 1.03 20.65
N VAL A 70 2.52 1.16 19.85
CA VAL A 70 2.77 2.30 18.96
C VAL A 70 3.04 1.79 17.57
N ILE A 71 2.39 2.40 16.58
CA ILE A 71 2.55 2.09 15.17
C ILE A 71 2.99 3.37 14.46
N ALA A 72 4.23 3.42 14.02
CA ALA A 72 4.76 4.53 13.24
C ALA A 72 4.57 4.26 11.74
N ILE A 73 4.02 5.23 11.01
CA ILE A 73 3.76 5.15 9.58
C ILE A 73 4.29 6.40 8.85
N GLU A 74 4.55 6.28 7.56
CA GLU A 74 4.81 7.45 6.71
C GLU A 74 3.52 8.19 6.35
N ASP A 75 3.56 9.53 6.32
CA ASP A 75 2.47 10.35 5.80
C ASP A 75 2.49 10.36 4.26
N LEU A 76 1.99 9.29 3.65
CA LEU A 76 1.98 9.14 2.20
C LEU A 76 0.88 9.97 1.54
N SER A 77 1.24 10.83 0.57
CA SER A 77 0.26 11.51 -0.29
C SER A 77 -0.27 10.56 -1.38
N VAL A 78 -1.11 9.60 -0.99
CA VAL A 78 -1.66 8.59 -1.90
C VAL A 78 -2.38 9.24 -3.08
N ARG A 79 -3.10 10.35 -2.86
CA ARG A 79 -3.77 11.13 -3.92
C ARG A 79 -2.80 11.61 -5.00
N ASN A 80 -1.60 12.03 -4.63
CA ASN A 80 -0.58 12.42 -5.61
C ASN A 80 0.09 11.23 -6.26
N MET A 81 0.33 10.16 -5.51
CA MET A 81 0.95 8.93 -6.03
C MET A 81 0.12 8.27 -7.13
N VAL A 82 -1.21 8.27 -7.03
CA VAL A 82 -2.09 7.69 -8.06
C VAL A 82 -2.14 8.50 -9.37
N LYS A 83 -1.60 9.72 -9.40
CA LYS A 83 -1.43 10.50 -10.64
C LYS A 83 -0.38 9.89 -11.57
N ASN A 84 0.55 9.12 -11.03
CA ASN A 84 1.51 8.37 -11.83
C ASN A 84 0.81 7.20 -12.54
N ARG A 85 0.60 7.32 -13.86
CA ARG A 85 -0.16 6.37 -14.67
C ARG A 85 0.40 4.95 -14.64
N SER A 86 1.71 4.78 -14.53
CA SER A 86 2.37 3.46 -14.49
C SER A 86 2.15 2.74 -13.16
N LEU A 87 2.02 3.48 -12.05
CA LEU A 87 1.90 2.93 -10.70
C LEU A 87 0.49 3.03 -10.11
N SER A 88 -0.39 3.86 -10.68
CA SER A 88 -1.72 4.18 -10.13
C SER A 88 -2.54 2.93 -9.80
N ARG A 89 -2.52 1.93 -10.67
CA ARG A 89 -3.24 0.66 -10.46
C ARG A 89 -2.68 -0.14 -9.27
N ALA A 90 -1.37 -0.26 -9.17
CA ALA A 90 -0.72 -0.96 -8.05
C ALA A 90 -0.94 -0.24 -6.72
N ILE A 91 -0.88 1.09 -6.72
CA ILE A 91 -1.14 1.94 -5.55
C ILE A 91 -2.60 1.81 -5.11
N SER A 92 -3.55 1.85 -6.05
CA SER A 92 -4.98 1.67 -5.77
C SER A 92 -5.29 0.25 -5.25
N ASP A 93 -4.61 -0.77 -5.77
CA ASP A 93 -4.78 -2.15 -5.31
C ASP A 93 -4.16 -2.39 -3.94
N ALA A 94 -3.12 -1.66 -3.57
CA ALA A 94 -2.53 -1.71 -2.24
C ALA A 94 -3.46 -1.15 -1.14
N GLY A 95 -4.31 -0.16 -1.48
CA GLY A 95 -5.32 0.38 -0.58
C GLY A 95 -4.75 1.15 0.62
N TRP A 96 -3.61 1.85 0.47
CA TRP A 96 -2.89 2.48 1.58
C TRP A 96 -3.73 3.50 2.37
N SER A 97 -4.57 4.30 1.72
CA SER A 97 -5.47 5.22 2.45
C SER A 97 -6.48 4.49 3.32
N GLU A 98 -7.09 3.41 2.79
CA GLU A 98 -8.02 2.57 3.54
C GLU A 98 -7.31 1.86 4.71
N PHE A 99 -6.09 1.36 4.47
CA PHE A 99 -5.27 0.74 5.49
C PHE A 99 -4.92 1.69 6.64
N ARG A 100 -4.49 2.93 6.31
CA ARG A 100 -4.22 3.96 7.32
C ARG A 100 -5.45 4.24 8.17
N SER A 101 -6.60 4.50 7.55
CA SER A 101 -7.85 4.72 8.30
C SER A 101 -8.21 3.53 9.19
N MET A 102 -7.97 2.28 8.73
CA MET A 102 -8.19 1.09 9.54
C MET A 102 -7.24 0.99 10.74
N LEU A 103 -6.00 1.42 10.60
CA LEU A 103 -5.05 1.48 11.72
C LEU A 103 -5.48 2.53 12.74
N GLU A 104 -5.83 3.73 12.28
CA GLU A 104 -6.22 4.86 13.13
C GLU A 104 -7.42 4.50 14.00
N TYR A 105 -8.59 4.15 13.44
CA TYR A 105 -9.77 3.87 14.26
C TYR A 105 -9.63 2.61 15.12
N LYS A 106 -8.89 1.60 14.66
CA LYS A 106 -8.65 0.41 15.49
C LYS A 106 -7.67 0.68 16.61
N ALA A 107 -6.67 1.53 16.39
CA ALA A 107 -5.78 1.96 17.45
C ALA A 107 -6.55 2.65 18.58
N ASP A 108 -7.50 3.53 18.24
CA ASP A 108 -8.41 4.16 19.22
C ASP A 108 -9.20 3.09 20.00
N TRP A 109 -9.78 2.10 19.32
CA TRP A 109 -10.54 1.02 19.98
C TRP A 109 -9.71 0.17 20.94
N TYR A 110 -8.44 -0.04 20.62
CA TYR A 110 -7.54 -0.88 21.41
C TYR A 110 -6.65 -0.07 22.37
N GLY A 111 -6.84 1.24 22.48
CA GLY A 111 -6.00 2.12 23.30
C GLY A 111 -4.54 2.12 22.82
N ARG A 112 -4.32 2.10 21.50
CA ARG A 112 -3.01 2.13 20.86
C ARG A 112 -2.78 3.49 20.20
N ARG A 113 -1.53 3.77 19.83
CA ARG A 113 -1.16 5.02 19.19
C ARG A 113 -0.64 4.80 17.79
N VAL A 114 -1.17 5.56 16.81
CA VAL A 114 -0.63 5.66 15.46
C VAL A 114 0.05 7.01 15.32
N VAL A 115 1.31 7.00 14.88
CA VAL A 115 2.11 8.22 14.66
C VAL A 115 2.49 8.30 13.19
N ALA A 116 2.12 9.39 12.52
CA ALA A 116 2.51 9.66 11.16
C ALA A 116 3.80 10.49 11.14
N VAL A 117 4.87 9.93 10.57
CA VAL A 117 6.14 10.63 10.37
C VAL A 117 6.04 11.49 9.12
N ASP A 118 6.60 12.69 9.19
CA ASP A 118 6.58 13.67 8.10
C ASP A 118 7.05 13.07 6.77
N ARG A 119 6.30 13.37 5.69
CA ARG A 119 6.53 12.85 4.33
C ARG A 119 7.86 13.30 3.71
N PHE A 120 8.43 14.41 4.18
CA PHE A 120 9.71 14.93 3.69
C PHE A 120 10.91 14.35 4.44
N PHE A 121 10.64 13.55 5.48
CA PHE A 121 11.71 12.86 6.17
C PHE A 121 12.38 11.85 5.22
N PRO A 122 13.70 11.99 4.93
CA PRO A 122 14.39 11.17 3.93
C PRO A 122 14.69 9.75 4.44
N SER A 123 13.67 9.05 4.93
CA SER A 123 13.78 7.72 5.55
C SER A 123 14.54 6.72 4.70
N SER A 124 14.31 6.69 3.39
CA SER A 124 14.94 5.75 2.47
C SER A 124 16.37 6.07 2.07
N LYS A 125 16.87 7.28 2.39
CA LYS A 125 18.21 7.75 2.01
C LYS A 125 19.16 7.94 3.19
N THR A 126 18.67 7.95 4.41
CA THR A 126 19.47 8.21 5.62
C THR A 126 20.05 6.89 6.13
N CYS A 127 21.30 6.88 6.51
CA CYS A 127 21.93 5.72 7.19
C CYS A 127 21.46 5.68 8.66
N SER A 128 20.94 4.56 9.12
CA SER A 128 20.54 4.39 10.54
C SER A 128 21.72 4.31 11.50
N VAL A 129 22.93 4.06 11.02
CA VAL A 129 24.14 3.93 11.84
C VAL A 129 24.82 5.29 12.06
N CYS A 130 25.06 6.04 11.00
CA CYS A 130 25.83 7.30 11.08
C CYS A 130 25.03 8.56 10.77
N GLY A 131 23.73 8.46 10.42
CA GLY A 131 22.86 9.61 10.14
C GLY A 131 23.10 10.28 8.79
N VAL A 132 24.08 9.85 8.01
CA VAL A 132 24.40 10.46 6.71
C VAL A 132 23.29 10.21 5.72
N ILE A 133 22.95 11.27 4.97
CA ILE A 133 21.95 11.21 3.89
C ILE A 133 22.70 10.97 2.56
N ALA A 134 22.35 9.90 1.86
CA ALA A 134 22.87 9.63 0.52
C ALA A 134 22.33 10.68 -0.47
N SER A 135 23.19 11.20 -1.33
CA SER A 135 22.83 12.21 -2.34
C SER A 135 21.79 11.69 -3.33
N THR A 136 21.98 10.47 -3.81
CA THR A 136 21.08 9.79 -4.74
C THR A 136 20.73 8.39 -4.22
N MET A 137 19.48 7.98 -4.43
CA MET A 137 19.00 6.64 -4.11
C MET A 137 17.94 6.23 -5.14
N PRO A 138 18.31 5.56 -6.25
CA PRO A 138 17.37 5.08 -7.25
C PRO A 138 16.31 4.14 -6.66
N LEU A 139 15.11 4.11 -7.24
CA LEU A 139 13.98 3.36 -6.69
C LEU A 139 14.14 1.84 -6.79
N ASP A 140 14.97 1.35 -7.69
CA ASP A 140 15.29 -0.06 -7.90
C ASP A 140 16.35 -0.61 -6.93
N VAL A 141 17.12 0.26 -6.29
CA VAL A 141 18.11 -0.13 -5.28
C VAL A 141 17.40 -0.66 -4.04
N ARG A 142 17.63 -1.93 -3.69
CA ARG A 142 17.08 -2.58 -2.51
C ARG A 142 18.09 -2.69 -1.37
N GLU A 143 19.35 -2.91 -1.71
CA GLU A 143 20.45 -2.96 -0.75
C GLU A 143 21.47 -1.88 -1.13
N TRP A 144 22.04 -1.22 -0.13
CA TRP A 144 23.03 -0.18 -0.32
C TRP A 144 24.06 -0.14 0.80
N THR A 145 25.26 0.27 0.47
CA THR A 145 26.35 0.42 1.44
C THR A 145 26.59 1.91 1.70
N CYS A 146 26.55 2.30 2.98
CA CYS A 146 26.87 3.65 3.41
C CYS A 146 28.40 3.85 3.40
N ARG A 147 28.84 5.11 3.26
CA ARG A 147 30.26 5.49 3.39
C ARG A 147 30.88 5.13 4.76
N CYS A 148 30.08 4.88 5.79
CA CYS A 148 30.57 4.38 7.08
C CYS A 148 30.81 2.87 7.10
N GLY A 149 30.63 2.17 5.97
CA GLY A 149 30.77 0.71 5.83
C GLY A 149 29.52 -0.10 6.17
N ALA A 150 28.46 0.50 6.71
CA ALA A 150 27.22 -0.20 7.04
C ALA A 150 26.45 -0.60 5.77
N VAL A 151 26.01 -1.86 5.71
CA VAL A 151 25.15 -2.41 4.65
C VAL A 151 23.71 -2.41 5.13
N HIS A 152 22.81 -1.90 4.31
CA HIS A 152 21.40 -1.73 4.64
C HIS A 152 20.48 -2.38 3.60
N ASP A 153 19.47 -3.13 4.06
CA ASP A 153 18.24 -3.30 3.31
C ASP A 153 17.45 -2.00 3.39
N ARG A 154 17.17 -1.39 2.26
CA ARG A 154 16.58 -0.05 2.17
C ARG A 154 15.25 0.08 2.90
N ASP A 155 14.36 -0.92 2.74
CA ASP A 155 13.01 -0.87 3.29
C ASP A 155 13.03 -1.09 4.81
N VAL A 156 13.86 -2.04 5.27
CA VAL A 156 14.03 -2.34 6.71
C VAL A 156 14.71 -1.17 7.42
N ASP A 157 15.73 -0.57 6.80
CA ASP A 157 16.45 0.56 7.36
C ASP A 157 15.55 1.82 7.45
N ALA A 158 14.72 2.06 6.42
CA ALA A 158 13.70 3.11 6.46
C ALA A 158 12.69 2.88 7.59
N ALA A 159 12.18 1.66 7.74
CA ALA A 159 11.22 1.32 8.79
C ALA A 159 11.78 1.54 10.20
N ARG A 160 13.07 1.20 10.44
CA ARG A 160 13.74 1.47 11.73
C ARG A 160 13.78 2.96 12.06
N LYS A 161 14.08 3.81 11.08
CA LYS A 161 14.15 5.26 11.27
C LYS A 161 12.77 5.89 11.48
N ILE A 162 11.76 5.39 10.76
CA ILE A 162 10.37 5.81 10.96
C ILE A 162 9.94 5.46 12.39
N LEU A 163 10.23 4.25 12.86
CA LEU A 163 9.93 3.83 14.22
C LEU A 163 10.66 4.66 15.28
N ALA A 164 11.92 4.99 15.06
CA ALA A 164 12.70 5.80 16.01
C ALA A 164 12.24 7.28 16.08
N ARG A 165 11.49 7.75 15.07
CA ARG A 165 11.00 9.13 15.00
C ARG A 165 9.54 9.28 15.42
N GLY A 166 8.76 8.22 15.47
CA GLY A 166 7.37 8.18 15.94
C GLY A 166 7.27 7.79 17.40
#